data_40fe4329b4120dffc9cc48bb879ec335
#
_entry.id   40fe4329b4120dffc9cc48bb879ec335
#
_cell.length_a   1.000
_cell.length_b   1.000
_cell.length_c   1.000
_cell.angle_alpha   90.00
_cell.angle_beta   90.00
_cell.angle_gamma   90.00
#
_symmetry.space_group_name_H-M   'P 1'
#
loop_
_entity.id
_entity.type
_entity.pdbx_description
1 polymer ?
#
loop_
_entity_poly.entity_id
_entity_poly.type
_entity_poly.pdbx_seq_one_letter_code
_entity_poly.pdbx_strand_id
1 'polypeptide(L)'
;MKKERKTALSADPARLKAHFERCLQAQYVHTAMGGDYAIEARGNTLYLLFEWSDGGEDWINNLDFPATPYRRMEQTWFCHRGFLRVWRALRDEVEPAVESMLHRRPWIREIVCIGYSHGAAMAVLACEDMTFLYGKRLEVSGYGFGTPRVLWGPIPRAVKSRLSAFYATVCVPDLVTTVPPKWLGFRDVGIRVEIGAEKGYAPVHAHYAQSYLEALDTQIRENTAETVKTAVGVPDKS
;
A
#
# COMPACT_ATOMS: atom_id res chain seq x y z
N MET A 1 -10.06 4.76 21.38
CA MET A 1 -9.55 3.48 21.92
C MET A 1 -9.59 2.30 20.93
N LYS A 2 -10.74 1.72 20.48
CA LYS A 2 -10.71 0.57 19.53
C LYS A 2 -10.05 0.89 18.18
N LYS A 3 -10.30 2.07 17.59
CA LYS A 3 -9.75 2.49 16.30
C LYS A 3 -8.25 2.76 16.37
N GLU A 4 -7.79 3.45 17.43
CA GLU A 4 -6.36 3.74 17.67
C GLU A 4 -5.56 2.45 17.88
N ARG A 5 -6.09 1.51 18.70
CA ARG A 5 -5.45 0.21 18.90
C ARG A 5 -5.37 -0.63 17.63
N LYS A 6 -6.40 -0.58 16.76
CA LYS A 6 -6.38 -1.26 15.46
C LYS A 6 -5.35 -0.62 14.52
N THR A 7 -5.24 0.71 14.49
CA THR A 7 -4.24 1.44 13.70
C THR A 7 -2.83 1.11 14.16
N ALA A 8 -2.56 1.10 15.46
CA ALA A 8 -1.25 0.74 16.02
C ALA A 8 -0.84 -0.69 15.64
N LEU A 9 -1.75 -1.66 15.76
CA LEU A 9 -1.49 -3.05 15.38
C LEU A 9 -1.26 -3.23 13.87
N SER A 10 -1.93 -2.43 13.04
CA SER A 10 -1.80 -2.51 11.57
C SER A 10 -0.53 -1.84 11.06
N ALA A 11 0.03 -0.89 11.80
CA ALA A 11 1.30 -0.23 11.52
C ALA A 11 2.49 -0.84 12.29
N ASP A 12 2.29 -1.98 12.95
CA ASP A 12 3.36 -2.72 13.61
C ASP A 12 4.47 -3.11 12.62
N PRO A 13 5.75 -2.79 12.90
CA PRO A 13 6.86 -3.03 11.97
C PRO A 13 7.01 -4.49 11.54
N ALA A 14 6.76 -5.46 12.43
CA ALA A 14 6.83 -6.87 12.08
C ALA A 14 5.72 -7.28 11.10
N ARG A 15 4.51 -6.73 11.28
CA ARG A 15 3.40 -6.93 10.33
C ARG A 15 3.68 -6.26 9.00
N LEU A 16 4.19 -5.04 9.00
CA LEU A 16 4.60 -4.34 7.77
C LEU A 16 5.67 -5.14 7.01
N LYS A 17 6.70 -5.63 7.71
CA LYS A 17 7.73 -6.47 7.11
C LYS A 17 7.15 -7.74 6.49
N ALA A 18 6.29 -8.45 7.21
CA ALA A 18 5.66 -9.67 6.70
C ALA A 18 4.82 -9.41 5.43
N HIS A 19 4.13 -8.27 5.34
CA HIS A 19 3.40 -7.86 4.13
C HIS A 19 4.34 -7.50 3.00
N PHE A 20 5.44 -6.81 3.28
CA PHE A 20 6.42 -6.44 2.28
C PHE A 20 7.14 -7.66 1.70
N GLU A 21 7.61 -8.57 2.55
CA GLU A 21 8.23 -9.83 2.13
C GLU A 21 7.27 -10.68 1.27
N ARG A 22 5.98 -10.73 1.65
CA ARG A 22 4.95 -11.40 0.85
C ARG A 22 4.85 -10.79 -0.55
N CYS A 23 4.87 -9.46 -0.65
CA CYS A 23 4.84 -8.77 -1.94
C CYS A 23 6.09 -9.09 -2.77
N LEU A 24 7.28 -9.10 -2.16
CA LEU A 24 8.54 -9.38 -2.88
C LEU A 24 8.68 -10.85 -3.33
N GLN A 25 7.98 -11.79 -2.69
CA GLN A 25 8.09 -13.24 -2.94
C GLN A 25 6.89 -13.82 -3.69
N ALA A 26 5.89 -13.01 -4.03
CA ALA A 26 4.70 -13.48 -4.70
C ALA A 26 4.99 -14.03 -6.10
N GLN A 27 4.20 -15.01 -6.52
CA GLN A 27 4.22 -15.49 -7.90
C GLN A 27 3.17 -14.72 -8.70
N TYR A 28 3.62 -13.79 -9.49
CA TYR A 28 2.78 -12.88 -10.24
C TYR A 28 2.26 -13.48 -11.54
N VAL A 29 1.03 -13.14 -11.88
CA VAL A 29 0.43 -13.38 -13.20
C VAL A 29 0.75 -12.18 -14.05
N HIS A 30 1.50 -12.42 -15.15
CA HIS A 30 1.89 -11.37 -16.09
C HIS A 30 0.73 -11.02 -17.02
N THR A 31 0.42 -9.73 -17.11
CA THR A 31 -0.63 -9.24 -17.99
C THR A 31 -0.05 -8.48 -19.19
N ALA A 32 -0.78 -8.46 -20.30
CA ALA A 32 -0.35 -7.79 -21.52
C ALA A 32 -0.22 -6.27 -21.41
N MET A 33 -0.78 -5.65 -20.35
CA MET A 33 -0.87 -4.20 -20.19
C MET A 33 0.17 -3.61 -19.20
N GLY A 34 1.17 -4.39 -18.80
CA GLY A 34 2.29 -3.92 -17.99
C GLY A 34 1.97 -3.70 -16.50
N GLY A 35 1.00 -4.41 -15.99
CA GLY A 35 0.74 -4.51 -14.57
C GLY A 35 0.53 -5.97 -14.21
N ASP A 36 1.20 -6.45 -13.17
CA ASP A 36 1.16 -7.84 -12.76
C ASP A 36 0.57 -7.96 -11.36
N TYR A 37 -0.16 -9.05 -11.14
CA TYR A 37 -0.86 -9.27 -9.88
C TYR A 37 -0.75 -10.72 -9.40
N ALA A 38 -0.92 -10.91 -8.09
CA ALA A 38 -1.11 -12.22 -7.50
C ALA A 38 -2.28 -12.20 -6.52
N ILE A 39 -2.97 -13.32 -6.41
CA ILE A 39 -4.08 -13.51 -5.46
C ILE A 39 -3.79 -14.75 -4.63
N GLU A 40 -3.65 -14.56 -3.32
CA GLU A 40 -3.38 -15.62 -2.37
C GLU A 40 -4.43 -15.67 -1.27
N ALA A 41 -4.90 -16.86 -0.89
CA ALA A 41 -5.73 -17.05 0.29
C ALA A 41 -4.93 -17.75 1.39
N ARG A 42 -4.88 -17.16 2.58
CA ARG A 42 -4.23 -17.72 3.78
C ARG A 42 -5.17 -17.57 4.98
N GLY A 43 -5.58 -18.68 5.57
CA GLY A 43 -6.56 -18.67 6.64
C GLY A 43 -7.87 -18.02 6.21
N ASN A 44 -8.27 -16.95 6.88
CA ASN A 44 -9.45 -16.15 6.59
C ASN A 44 -9.17 -14.84 5.82
N THR A 45 -7.95 -14.67 5.30
CA THR A 45 -7.50 -13.47 4.57
C THR A 45 -7.24 -13.77 3.10
N LEU A 46 -7.74 -12.91 2.22
CA LEU A 46 -7.42 -12.87 0.79
C LEU A 46 -6.44 -11.72 0.55
N TYR A 47 -5.27 -12.05 0.02
CA TYR A 47 -4.24 -11.08 -0.34
C TYR A 47 -4.30 -10.79 -1.82
N LEU A 48 -4.33 -9.52 -2.18
CA LEU A 48 -4.15 -9.00 -3.54
C LEU A 48 -2.79 -8.31 -3.57
N LEU A 49 -1.88 -8.83 -4.37
CA LEU A 49 -0.50 -8.36 -4.45
C LEU A 49 -0.26 -7.78 -5.83
N PHE A 50 0.45 -6.66 -5.89
CA PHE A 50 0.74 -5.95 -7.13
C PHE A 50 2.24 -5.77 -7.28
N GLU A 51 2.76 -6.23 -8.42
CA GLU A 51 4.17 -6.19 -8.71
C GLU A 51 4.67 -4.76 -8.92
N TRP A 52 5.92 -4.53 -8.56
CA TRP A 52 6.65 -3.32 -8.95
C TRP A 52 7.16 -3.47 -10.38
N SER A 53 7.41 -2.36 -11.09
CA SER A 53 8.02 -2.44 -12.42
C SER A 53 9.54 -2.60 -12.30
N ASP A 54 10.11 -3.60 -12.99
CA ASP A 54 11.55 -3.82 -13.06
C ASP A 54 12.33 -2.70 -13.78
N GLY A 55 11.61 -1.76 -14.41
CA GLY A 55 12.16 -0.67 -15.23
C GLY A 55 12.85 0.46 -14.46
N GLY A 56 13.13 0.31 -13.16
CA GLY A 56 13.89 1.27 -12.37
C GLY A 56 13.32 2.70 -12.42
N GLU A 57 14.17 3.69 -12.64
CA GLU A 57 13.79 5.13 -12.66
C GLU A 57 13.02 5.54 -13.93
N ASP A 58 13.01 4.73 -14.98
CA ASP A 58 12.42 5.08 -16.27
C ASP A 58 10.92 5.33 -16.22
N TRP A 59 10.18 4.64 -15.33
CA TRP A 59 8.75 4.88 -15.16
C TRP A 59 8.46 6.24 -14.48
N ILE A 60 9.37 6.73 -13.61
CA ILE A 60 9.25 8.06 -12.99
C ILE A 60 9.36 9.15 -14.05
N ASN A 61 10.29 8.96 -15.00
CA ASN A 61 10.51 9.88 -16.10
C ASN A 61 9.37 9.85 -17.13
N ASN A 62 8.70 8.72 -17.29
CA ASN A 62 7.59 8.50 -18.22
C ASN A 62 6.21 8.65 -17.57
N LEU A 63 6.11 9.24 -16.39
CA LEU A 63 4.84 9.44 -15.69
C LEU A 63 3.87 10.26 -16.54
N ASP A 64 2.78 9.64 -16.94
CA ASP A 64 1.65 10.28 -17.60
C ASP A 64 0.84 11.09 -16.58
N PHE A 65 1.37 12.26 -16.19
CA PHE A 65 0.92 13.09 -15.09
C PHE A 65 -0.51 13.66 -15.14
N PRO A 66 -1.18 13.86 -16.29
CA PRO A 66 -2.50 14.43 -16.22
C PRO A 66 -3.43 13.65 -15.29
N ALA A 67 -4.16 14.39 -14.48
CA ALA A 67 -5.25 13.82 -13.71
C ALA A 67 -6.41 13.45 -14.63
N THR A 68 -7.07 12.33 -14.33
CA THR A 68 -8.22 11.85 -15.10
C THR A 68 -9.36 11.46 -14.17
N PRO A 69 -10.62 11.61 -14.59
CA PRO A 69 -11.75 11.22 -13.74
C PRO A 69 -11.88 9.70 -13.63
N TYR A 70 -12.05 9.22 -12.41
CA TYR A 70 -12.49 7.87 -12.09
C TYR A 70 -13.99 7.86 -11.90
N ARG A 71 -14.72 7.26 -12.83
CA ARG A 71 -16.19 7.39 -12.96
C ARG A 71 -16.94 6.08 -12.68
N ARG A 72 -16.34 5.15 -11.98
CA ARG A 72 -16.96 3.84 -11.78
C ARG A 72 -17.98 3.81 -10.63
N MET A 73 -17.76 4.63 -9.62
CA MET A 73 -18.52 4.65 -8.38
C MET A 73 -19.51 5.82 -8.34
N GLU A 74 -20.34 5.85 -7.30
CA GLU A 74 -21.38 6.88 -7.10
C GLU A 74 -20.86 8.33 -7.19
N GLN A 75 -19.54 8.52 -6.97
CA GLN A 75 -18.89 9.82 -7.01
C GLN A 75 -17.68 9.81 -7.96
N THR A 76 -17.65 10.79 -8.87
CA THR A 76 -16.45 11.03 -9.66
C THR A 76 -15.36 11.64 -8.79
N TRP A 77 -14.17 11.06 -8.83
CA TRP A 77 -12.95 11.62 -8.26
C TRP A 77 -11.81 11.56 -9.27
N PHE A 78 -10.71 12.20 -9.00
CA PHE A 78 -9.62 12.30 -9.97
C PHE A 78 -8.36 11.61 -9.45
N CYS A 79 -7.67 10.94 -10.36
CA CYS A 79 -6.42 10.26 -10.07
C CYS A 79 -5.44 10.36 -11.23
N HIS A 80 -4.24 9.91 -11.00
CA HIS A 80 -3.17 9.82 -11.98
C HIS A 80 -3.58 8.97 -13.18
N ARG A 81 -3.53 9.53 -14.40
CA ARG A 81 -4.03 8.89 -15.63
C ARG A 81 -3.30 7.58 -15.96
N GLY A 82 -1.96 7.58 -15.85
CA GLY A 82 -1.16 6.39 -16.11
C GLY A 82 -1.52 5.24 -15.19
N PHE A 83 -1.60 5.49 -13.87
CA PHE A 83 -1.99 4.46 -12.90
C PHE A 83 -3.41 3.95 -13.13
N LEU A 84 -4.35 4.85 -13.41
CA LEU A 84 -5.72 4.43 -13.70
C LEU A 84 -5.84 3.58 -14.96
N ARG A 85 -5.03 3.85 -15.99
CA ARG A 85 -5.02 3.05 -17.21
C ARG A 85 -4.58 1.61 -16.94
N VAL A 86 -3.50 1.44 -16.18
CA VAL A 86 -3.02 0.11 -15.78
C VAL A 86 -4.04 -0.58 -14.87
N TRP A 87 -4.55 0.12 -13.86
CA TRP A 87 -5.56 -0.45 -12.96
C TRP A 87 -6.83 -0.92 -13.69
N ARG A 88 -7.32 -0.18 -14.68
CA ARG A 88 -8.50 -0.58 -15.45
C ARG A 88 -8.31 -1.91 -16.15
N ALA A 89 -7.12 -2.14 -16.72
CA ALA A 89 -6.80 -3.42 -17.36
C ALA A 89 -6.69 -4.56 -16.32
N LEU A 90 -5.95 -4.34 -15.23
CA LEU A 90 -5.81 -5.30 -14.13
C LEU A 90 -7.15 -5.64 -13.50
N ARG A 91 -7.99 -4.66 -13.28
CA ARG A 91 -9.27 -4.81 -12.61
C ARG A 91 -10.18 -5.81 -13.30
N ASP A 92 -10.21 -5.79 -14.63
CA ASP A 92 -11.08 -6.67 -15.41
C ASP A 92 -10.71 -8.15 -15.26
N GLU A 93 -9.48 -8.44 -14.78
CA GLU A 93 -9.03 -9.78 -14.41
C GLU A 93 -9.14 -10.03 -12.89
N VAL A 94 -8.73 -9.05 -12.08
CA VAL A 94 -8.67 -9.16 -10.61
C VAL A 94 -10.06 -9.34 -10.00
N GLU A 95 -11.05 -8.56 -10.43
CA GLU A 95 -12.39 -8.62 -9.80
C GLU A 95 -13.08 -9.97 -9.98
N PRO A 96 -13.16 -10.55 -11.18
CA PRO A 96 -13.73 -11.90 -11.35
C PRO A 96 -12.96 -12.95 -10.55
N ALA A 97 -11.63 -12.82 -10.47
CA ALA A 97 -10.80 -13.73 -9.69
C ALA A 97 -11.08 -13.63 -8.17
N VAL A 98 -11.22 -12.40 -7.65
CA VAL A 98 -11.62 -12.15 -6.24
C VAL A 98 -13.00 -12.74 -5.97
N GLU A 99 -13.99 -12.45 -6.81
CA GLU A 99 -15.35 -12.97 -6.66
C GLU A 99 -15.37 -14.50 -6.63
N SER A 100 -14.66 -15.14 -7.56
CA SER A 100 -14.50 -16.58 -7.62
C SER A 100 -13.84 -17.15 -6.36
N MET A 101 -12.80 -16.48 -5.83
CA MET A 101 -12.13 -16.90 -4.60
C MET A 101 -13.05 -16.78 -3.38
N LEU A 102 -13.80 -15.69 -3.26
CA LEU A 102 -14.75 -15.48 -2.16
C LEU A 102 -15.90 -16.48 -2.21
N HIS A 103 -16.36 -16.81 -3.40
CA HIS A 103 -17.40 -17.84 -3.58
C HIS A 103 -16.91 -19.24 -3.14
N ARG A 104 -15.70 -19.62 -3.54
CA ARG A 104 -15.09 -20.91 -3.17
C ARG A 104 -14.63 -20.99 -1.72
N ARG A 105 -14.43 -19.85 -1.05
CA ARG A 105 -13.91 -19.73 0.32
C ARG A 105 -14.78 -18.78 1.16
N PRO A 106 -16.01 -19.15 1.50
CA PRO A 106 -16.97 -18.30 2.20
C PRO A 106 -16.56 -17.95 3.65
N TRP A 107 -15.48 -18.58 4.15
CA TRP A 107 -14.88 -18.24 5.47
C TRP A 107 -13.90 -17.08 5.43
N ILE A 108 -13.56 -16.53 4.25
CA ILE A 108 -12.76 -15.32 4.15
C ILE A 108 -13.50 -14.15 4.81
N ARG A 109 -12.77 -13.38 5.62
CA ARG A 109 -13.27 -12.23 6.38
C ARG A 109 -12.51 -10.94 6.10
N GLU A 110 -11.34 -11.04 5.46
CA GLU A 110 -10.46 -9.90 5.21
C GLU A 110 -9.92 -9.94 3.79
N ILE A 111 -9.82 -8.75 3.16
CA ILE A 111 -9.06 -8.53 1.92
C ILE A 111 -7.91 -7.57 2.25
N VAL A 112 -6.70 -7.93 1.86
CA VAL A 112 -5.50 -7.13 2.06
C VAL A 112 -4.86 -6.84 0.71
N CYS A 113 -4.81 -5.56 0.31
CA CYS A 113 -4.18 -5.09 -0.92
C CYS A 113 -2.75 -4.65 -0.61
N ILE A 114 -1.74 -5.23 -1.26
CA ILE A 114 -0.33 -4.93 -1.01
C ILE A 114 0.37 -4.59 -2.32
N GLY A 115 1.26 -3.61 -2.28
CA GLY A 115 2.10 -3.30 -3.42
C GLY A 115 3.35 -2.49 -3.05
N TYR A 116 4.33 -2.53 -3.94
CA TYR A 116 5.56 -1.77 -3.81
C TYR A 116 5.76 -0.89 -5.03
N SER A 117 6.22 0.35 -4.84
CA SER A 117 6.50 1.30 -5.93
C SER A 117 5.28 1.50 -6.84
N HIS A 118 5.38 1.22 -8.14
CA HIS A 118 4.26 1.21 -9.08
C HIS A 118 3.10 0.31 -8.61
N GLY A 119 3.42 -0.89 -8.10
CA GLY A 119 2.42 -1.80 -7.54
C GLY A 119 1.70 -1.22 -6.31
N ALA A 120 2.34 -0.32 -5.54
CA ALA A 120 1.68 0.38 -4.45
C ALA A 120 0.60 1.35 -4.95
N ALA A 121 0.77 1.96 -6.13
CA ALA A 121 -0.29 2.75 -6.77
C ALA A 121 -1.48 1.86 -7.17
N MET A 122 -1.23 0.65 -7.65
CA MET A 122 -2.27 -0.35 -7.93
C MET A 122 -2.97 -0.78 -6.65
N ALA A 123 -2.23 -1.02 -5.58
CA ALA A 123 -2.80 -1.36 -4.27
C ALA A 123 -3.73 -0.26 -3.70
N VAL A 124 -3.43 1.03 -3.95
CA VAL A 124 -4.33 2.15 -3.59
C VAL A 124 -5.67 2.03 -4.32
N LEU A 125 -5.63 1.85 -5.64
CA LEU A 125 -6.84 1.77 -6.48
C LEU A 125 -7.64 0.49 -6.18
N ALA A 126 -6.94 -0.63 -6.00
CA ALA A 126 -7.54 -1.89 -5.59
C ALA A 126 -8.20 -1.80 -4.20
N CYS A 127 -7.52 -1.21 -3.22
CA CYS A 127 -8.06 -1.05 -1.87
C CYS A 127 -9.35 -0.20 -1.87
N GLU A 128 -9.39 0.84 -2.67
CA GLU A 128 -10.57 1.69 -2.86
C GLU A 128 -11.72 0.89 -3.48
N ASP A 129 -11.48 0.17 -4.59
CA ASP A 129 -12.48 -0.64 -5.27
C ASP A 129 -12.97 -1.81 -4.39
N MET A 130 -12.06 -2.54 -3.74
CA MET A 130 -12.44 -3.66 -2.86
C MET A 130 -13.23 -3.18 -1.64
N THR A 131 -12.89 -2.01 -1.08
CA THR A 131 -13.66 -1.42 0.02
C THR A 131 -15.06 -1.01 -0.45
N PHE A 132 -15.20 -0.47 -1.66
CA PHE A 132 -16.49 -0.15 -2.24
C PHE A 132 -17.35 -1.40 -2.43
N LEU A 133 -16.79 -2.45 -3.01
CA LEU A 133 -17.51 -3.68 -3.36
C LEU A 133 -17.83 -4.54 -2.13
N TYR A 134 -16.87 -4.68 -1.24
CA TYR A 134 -16.93 -5.71 -0.19
C TYR A 134 -16.88 -5.15 1.24
N GLY A 135 -16.55 -3.88 1.45
CA GLY A 135 -16.33 -3.28 2.78
C GLY A 135 -17.54 -3.30 3.73
N LYS A 136 -18.75 -3.59 3.23
CA LYS A 136 -19.93 -3.85 4.08
C LYS A 136 -19.93 -5.26 4.70
N ARG A 137 -19.19 -6.20 4.13
CA ARG A 137 -19.18 -7.64 4.50
C ARG A 137 -17.83 -8.11 5.02
N LEU A 138 -16.76 -7.53 4.49
CA LEU A 138 -15.39 -7.92 4.76
C LEU A 138 -14.58 -6.73 5.28
N GLU A 139 -13.58 -7.00 6.11
CA GLU A 139 -12.56 -5.99 6.41
C GLU A 139 -11.67 -5.82 5.19
N VAL A 140 -11.40 -4.58 4.80
CA VAL A 140 -10.48 -4.28 3.69
C VAL A 140 -9.40 -3.34 4.20
N SER A 141 -8.16 -3.68 3.95
CA SER A 141 -6.99 -2.85 4.27
C SER A 141 -6.00 -2.84 3.11
N GLY A 142 -5.14 -1.83 3.09
CA GLY A 142 -4.10 -1.71 2.08
C GLY A 142 -2.75 -1.37 2.69
N TYR A 143 -1.69 -1.88 2.07
CA TYR A 143 -0.29 -1.64 2.46
C TYR A 143 0.51 -1.29 1.21
N GLY A 144 0.95 -0.05 1.14
CA GLY A 144 1.81 0.43 0.06
C GLY A 144 3.20 0.77 0.58
N PHE A 145 4.22 0.27 -0.08
CA PHE A 145 5.62 0.55 0.22
C PHE A 145 6.19 1.42 -0.91
N GLY A 146 6.74 2.60 -0.58
CA GLY A 146 7.18 3.54 -1.59
C GLY A 146 6.05 4.05 -2.50
N THR A 147 4.89 4.31 -1.94
CA THR A 147 3.67 4.65 -2.69
C THR A 147 3.78 6.04 -3.34
N PRO A 148 3.74 6.15 -4.68
CA PRO A 148 3.61 7.44 -5.35
C PRO A 148 2.22 8.06 -5.11
N ARG A 149 2.05 9.35 -5.41
CA ARG A 149 0.75 10.01 -5.25
C ARG A 149 -0.20 9.64 -6.37
N VAL A 150 -1.27 8.96 -6.01
CA VAL A 150 -2.31 8.47 -6.93
C VAL A 150 -3.46 9.44 -7.07
N LEU A 151 -3.90 10.07 -5.96
CA LEU A 151 -5.10 10.89 -5.88
C LEU A 151 -4.81 12.33 -6.29
N TRP A 152 -5.78 12.99 -6.95
CA TRP A 152 -5.67 14.37 -7.40
C TRP A 152 -6.85 15.23 -6.96
N GLY A 153 -6.58 16.51 -6.64
CA GLY A 153 -7.58 17.52 -6.33
C GLY A 153 -8.26 17.32 -4.97
N PRO A 154 -9.47 17.84 -4.79
CA PRO A 154 -10.27 17.61 -3.60
C PRO A 154 -10.77 16.17 -3.59
N ILE A 155 -10.37 15.40 -2.57
CA ILE A 155 -10.76 14.01 -2.43
C ILE A 155 -12.11 13.91 -1.72
N PRO A 156 -13.13 13.28 -2.33
CA PRO A 156 -14.43 13.10 -1.69
C PRO A 156 -14.34 12.38 -0.34
N ARG A 157 -15.21 12.73 0.60
CA ARG A 157 -15.22 12.13 1.94
C ARG A 157 -15.38 10.60 1.89
N ALA A 158 -16.20 10.10 0.96
CA ALA A 158 -16.38 8.66 0.79
C ALA A 158 -15.10 7.94 0.37
N VAL A 159 -14.33 8.50 -0.57
CA VAL A 159 -13.01 7.97 -0.98
C VAL A 159 -12.02 7.97 0.19
N LYS A 160 -11.94 9.09 0.94
CA LYS A 160 -11.11 9.15 2.15
C LYS A 160 -11.50 8.09 3.18
N SER A 161 -12.79 7.85 3.35
CA SER A 161 -13.30 6.83 4.26
C SER A 161 -12.90 5.41 3.82
N ARG A 162 -13.01 5.11 2.52
CA ARG A 162 -12.61 3.80 1.97
C ARG A 162 -11.11 3.54 2.07
N LEU A 163 -10.29 4.59 1.98
CA LEU A 163 -8.84 4.51 2.12
C LEU A 163 -8.34 4.77 3.56
N SER A 164 -9.23 4.81 4.54
CA SER A 164 -8.85 5.07 5.95
C SER A 164 -8.04 3.95 6.61
N ALA A 165 -8.03 2.75 6.01
CA ALA A 165 -7.22 1.61 6.42
C ALA A 165 -6.11 1.29 5.38
N PHE A 166 -5.69 2.28 4.60
CA PHE A 166 -4.51 2.17 3.74
C PHE A 166 -3.28 2.73 4.46
N TYR A 167 -2.24 1.94 4.59
CA TYR A 167 -0.98 2.27 5.26
C TYR A 167 0.11 2.50 4.21
N ALA A 168 0.51 3.76 4.03
CA ALA A 168 1.57 4.15 3.11
C ALA A 168 2.92 4.20 3.85
N THR A 169 3.68 3.11 3.77
CA THR A 169 5.02 3.02 4.36
C THR A 169 6.03 3.72 3.49
N VAL A 170 6.83 4.58 4.11
CA VAL A 170 7.83 5.43 3.46
C VAL A 170 9.17 5.26 4.15
N CYS A 171 10.15 4.71 3.45
CA CYS A 171 11.54 4.73 3.89
C CYS A 171 12.11 6.13 3.61
N VAL A 172 12.36 6.91 4.65
CA VAL A 172 12.78 8.33 4.52
C VAL A 172 14.25 8.37 4.07
N PRO A 173 14.60 9.18 3.03
CA PRO A 173 13.83 10.15 2.25
C PRO A 173 13.43 9.67 0.82
N ASP A 174 12.73 8.56 0.68
CA ASP A 174 12.31 7.99 -0.61
C ASP A 174 11.61 9.03 -1.52
N LEU A 175 12.22 9.33 -2.67
CA LEU A 175 11.73 10.32 -3.64
C LEU A 175 10.44 9.87 -4.35
N VAL A 176 10.23 8.58 -4.57
CA VAL A 176 9.05 8.06 -5.27
C VAL A 176 7.77 8.48 -4.55
N THR A 177 7.80 8.54 -3.23
CA THR A 177 6.64 8.96 -2.43
C THR A 177 6.32 10.45 -2.56
N THR A 178 7.19 11.22 -3.20
CA THR A 178 7.01 12.66 -3.43
C THR A 178 6.43 12.99 -4.80
N VAL A 179 6.36 12.03 -5.70
CA VAL A 179 5.88 12.23 -7.08
C VAL A 179 4.51 11.57 -7.31
N PRO A 180 3.65 12.18 -8.16
CA PRO A 180 3.75 13.56 -8.67
C PRO A 180 3.71 14.59 -7.54
N PRO A 181 4.32 15.79 -7.74
CA PRO A 181 4.40 16.80 -6.68
C PRO A 181 3.04 17.35 -6.23
N LYS A 182 2.93 17.72 -4.94
CA LYS A 182 1.68 18.29 -4.36
C LYS A 182 1.22 19.58 -5.04
N TRP A 183 2.16 20.40 -5.53
CA TRP A 183 1.84 21.65 -6.22
C TRP A 183 1.12 21.44 -7.56
N LEU A 184 1.24 20.25 -8.18
CA LEU A 184 0.42 19.84 -9.34
C LEU A 184 -1.00 19.36 -8.93
N GLY A 185 -1.37 19.44 -7.66
CA GLY A 185 -2.68 19.05 -7.16
C GLY A 185 -2.78 17.61 -6.65
N PHE A 186 -1.69 16.82 -6.69
CA PHE A 186 -1.68 15.46 -6.16
C PHE A 186 -1.67 15.41 -4.64
N ARG A 187 -2.22 14.35 -4.06
CA ARG A 187 -2.44 14.20 -2.62
C ARG A 187 -1.88 12.88 -2.11
N ASP A 188 -1.41 12.90 -0.87
CA ASP A 188 -1.06 11.69 -0.16
C ASP A 188 -2.33 10.88 0.16
N VAL A 189 -2.17 9.59 0.39
CA VAL A 189 -3.25 8.64 0.64
C VAL A 189 -3.07 7.94 1.99
N GLY A 190 -4.18 7.68 2.66
CA GLY A 190 -4.22 6.84 3.86
C GLY A 190 -3.42 7.37 5.05
N ILE A 191 -2.84 6.44 5.78
CA ILE A 191 -2.01 6.68 6.97
C ILE A 191 -0.55 6.55 6.56
N ARG A 192 0.22 7.62 6.68
CA ARG A 192 1.66 7.60 6.40
C ARG A 192 2.40 6.97 7.57
N VAL A 193 3.23 5.97 7.29
CA VAL A 193 4.12 5.31 8.23
C VAL A 193 5.56 5.55 7.80
N GLU A 194 6.33 6.29 8.56
CA GLU A 194 7.73 6.60 8.25
C GLU A 194 8.68 5.60 8.92
N ILE A 195 9.67 5.14 8.16
CA ILE A 195 10.72 4.23 8.61
C ILE A 195 12.08 4.72 8.10
N GLY A 196 13.17 4.32 8.73
CA GLY A 196 14.54 4.51 8.24
C GLY A 196 15.07 5.93 8.30
N ALA A 197 14.41 6.86 9.01
CA ALA A 197 14.89 8.24 9.13
C ALA A 197 16.29 8.33 9.75
N GLU A 198 16.61 7.42 10.67
CA GLU A 198 17.90 7.31 11.36
C GLU A 198 19.04 6.75 10.49
N LYS A 199 18.72 6.17 9.34
CA LYS A 199 19.69 5.52 8.45
C LYS A 199 20.45 6.50 7.55
N GLY A 200 19.90 7.69 7.30
CA GLY A 200 20.52 8.67 6.42
C GLY A 200 20.68 8.19 4.97
N TYR A 201 19.75 7.40 4.45
CA TYR A 201 19.79 6.94 3.06
C TYR A 201 19.83 8.10 2.07
N ALA A 202 20.55 7.93 0.98
CA ALA A 202 20.37 8.81 -0.18
C ALA A 202 18.95 8.63 -0.76
N PRO A 203 18.31 9.71 -1.26
CA PRO A 203 16.90 9.67 -1.65
C PRO A 203 16.50 8.58 -2.67
N VAL A 204 17.40 8.26 -3.61
CA VAL A 204 17.19 7.18 -4.58
C VAL A 204 17.35 5.80 -3.91
N HIS A 205 18.37 5.64 -3.06
CA HIS A 205 18.62 4.39 -2.35
C HIS A 205 17.52 4.07 -1.34
N ALA A 206 16.90 5.10 -0.73
CA ALA A 206 15.77 4.91 0.17
C ALA A 206 14.58 4.21 -0.50
N HIS A 207 14.49 4.24 -1.83
CA HIS A 207 13.44 3.53 -2.57
C HIS A 207 13.74 2.04 -2.76
N TYR A 208 14.95 1.57 -2.57
CA TYR A 208 15.26 0.15 -2.80
C TYR A 208 14.58 -0.76 -1.77
N ALA A 209 14.13 -1.93 -2.23
CA ALA A 209 13.49 -2.92 -1.36
C ALA A 209 14.34 -3.29 -0.15
N GLN A 210 15.67 -3.41 -0.36
CA GLN A 210 16.62 -3.69 0.70
C GLN A 210 16.59 -2.62 1.80
N SER A 211 16.50 -1.33 1.45
CA SER A 211 16.44 -0.23 2.42
C SER A 211 15.16 -0.29 3.27
N TYR A 212 14.03 -0.65 2.66
CA TYR A 212 12.78 -0.89 3.39
C TYR A 212 12.90 -2.05 4.38
N LEU A 213 13.49 -3.17 3.97
CA LEU A 213 13.70 -4.33 4.85
C LEU A 213 14.61 -4.00 6.02
N GLU A 214 15.75 -3.34 5.76
CA GLU A 214 16.70 -2.93 6.80
C GLU A 214 16.11 -1.94 7.81
N ALA A 215 15.32 -0.97 7.33
CA ALA A 215 14.63 -0.01 8.18
C ALA A 215 13.58 -0.68 9.07
N LEU A 216 12.78 -1.59 8.51
CA LEU A 216 11.80 -2.36 9.27
C LEU A 216 12.46 -3.27 10.31
N ASP A 217 13.56 -3.94 9.96
CA ASP A 217 14.33 -4.77 10.89
C ASP A 217 14.90 -3.96 12.06
N THR A 218 15.32 -2.72 11.80
CA THR A 218 15.81 -1.83 12.84
C THR A 218 14.69 -1.45 13.80
N GLN A 219 13.53 -1.03 13.30
CA GLN A 219 12.38 -0.69 14.14
C GLN A 219 11.86 -1.88 14.96
N ILE A 220 11.87 -3.11 14.39
CA ILE A 220 11.48 -4.32 15.12
C ILE A 220 12.43 -4.53 16.31
N ARG A 221 13.75 -4.39 16.10
CA ARG A 221 14.74 -4.54 17.18
C ARG A 221 14.56 -3.48 18.27
N GLU A 222 14.34 -2.23 17.89
CA GLU A 222 14.13 -1.12 18.81
C GLU A 222 12.88 -1.32 19.67
N ASN A 223 11.75 -1.66 19.04
CA ASN A 223 10.50 -1.94 19.76
C ASN A 223 10.64 -3.12 20.73
N THR A 224 11.38 -4.15 20.32
CA THR A 224 11.65 -5.32 21.19
C THR A 224 12.51 -4.91 22.40
N ALA A 225 13.57 -4.12 22.18
CA ALA A 225 14.45 -3.64 23.25
C ALA A 225 13.71 -2.73 24.24
N GLU A 226 12.83 -1.86 23.77
CA GLU A 226 12.00 -0.98 24.59
C GLU A 226 10.99 -1.78 25.45
N THR A 227 10.35 -2.78 24.83
CA THR A 227 9.43 -3.68 25.54
C THR A 227 10.15 -4.44 26.65
N VAL A 228 11.37 -4.94 26.42
CA VAL A 228 12.17 -5.63 27.43
C VAL A 228 12.58 -4.68 28.57
N LYS A 229 13.04 -3.46 28.26
CA LYS A 229 13.38 -2.44 29.28
C LYS A 229 12.20 -2.11 30.19
N THR A 230 11.02 -1.93 29.60
CA THR A 230 9.78 -1.63 30.33
C THR A 230 9.36 -2.82 31.21
N ALA A 231 9.50 -4.06 30.71
CA ALA A 231 9.15 -5.27 31.44
C ALA A 231 10.12 -5.56 32.62
N VAL A 232 11.40 -5.16 32.50
CA VAL A 232 12.44 -5.38 33.53
C VAL A 232 12.51 -4.23 34.54
N GLY A 233 11.72 -3.15 34.37
CA GLY A 233 11.62 -2.04 35.33
C GLY A 233 12.91 -1.21 35.45
N VAL A 234 13.74 -1.12 34.40
CA VAL A 234 14.94 -0.26 34.40
C VAL A 234 14.49 1.20 34.26
N PRO A 235 14.72 2.07 35.25
CA PRO A 235 14.33 3.47 35.14
C PRO A 235 15.15 4.16 34.08
N ASP A 236 14.46 4.96 33.25
CA ASP A 236 15.08 5.83 32.27
C ASP A 236 16.04 6.78 32.97
N LYS A 237 17.32 6.72 32.67
CA LYS A 237 18.30 7.68 33.16
C LYS A 237 18.21 8.93 32.29
N SER A 238 17.34 9.86 32.68
CA SER A 238 17.32 11.24 32.21
C SER A 238 18.66 11.94 32.46
#